data_5b9ca1b1bfdb647c4b738649ae5aaaad
#
_entry.id   5b9ca1b1bfdb647c4b738649ae5aaaad
#
_cell.length_a   1.000
_cell.length_b   1.000
_cell.length_c   1.000
_cell.angle_alpha   90.00
_cell.angle_beta   90.00
_cell.angle_gamma   90.00
#
_symmetry.space_group_name_H-M   'P 1'
#
loop_
_entity.id
_entity.type
_entity.pdbx_description
1 polymer ?
#
loop_
_entity_poly.entity_id
_entity_poly.type
_entity_poly.pdbx_seq_one_letter_code
_entity_poly.pdbx_strand_id
1 'polypeptide(L)'
;MQGENRFTFPALLKVIFWPVSLSYVLLAYVFAYLSGRHQRHIPGRSSSHHREEDPKVCASILASKFDDAYGTDHVAFFQGAYMEALAKAKADLKFLLIYLHAEEHDQTDQFCREVLCHPQFHEFTRSHDILFWAGDIRDEEASKVSGVYQVSAYPFLALVVQKTRQGGRSGHMTAVHVQEGFAPVDEVVQGLSQGFARFETALQALRAERREREMAREIREQQDAAYQASLAADREKRRMAEQAAEEREKQALKATYANIYRRQSLRRLPVEPGTNEANTVRLSFRTAAGGRLIRQFRGSETLEDVYIFIDTFGMEQQAGSSSSLEMELPEDYVHEYEFTLASLMPRKVFPFETTDEPLALSEIQELWPSANLVVESKELDEED
;
A
#
# COMPACT_ATOMS: atom_id res chain seq x y z
N MET A 1 -19.66 -7.62 -57.80
CA MET A 1 -18.92 -8.84 -57.36
C MET A 1 -17.45 -8.48 -57.29
N GLN A 2 -17.02 -8.00 -56.14
CA GLN A 2 -15.61 -7.72 -55.84
C GLN A 2 -15.29 -8.51 -54.58
N GLY A 3 -14.42 -9.53 -54.73
CA GLY A 3 -13.92 -10.35 -53.64
C GLY A 3 -12.75 -9.68 -52.96
N GLU A 4 -12.92 -9.24 -51.73
CA GLU A 4 -11.85 -8.75 -50.86
C GLU A 4 -11.00 -9.93 -50.34
N ASN A 5 -9.79 -10.07 -50.87
CA ASN A 5 -8.73 -10.91 -50.33
C ASN A 5 -8.17 -10.24 -49.05
N ARG A 6 -8.69 -10.58 -47.88
CA ARG A 6 -8.05 -10.28 -46.59
C ARG A 6 -6.90 -11.23 -46.33
N PHE A 7 -5.70 -10.87 -46.81
CA PHE A 7 -4.45 -11.49 -46.35
C PHE A 7 -4.15 -10.96 -44.93
N THR A 8 -4.28 -11.84 -43.94
CA THR A 8 -4.00 -11.55 -42.55
C THR A 8 -2.49 -11.42 -42.33
N PHE A 9 -2.02 -10.24 -41.95
CA PHE A 9 -0.64 -9.87 -41.66
C PHE A 9 0.18 -10.82 -40.74
N PRO A 10 -0.39 -11.64 -39.82
CA PRO A 10 0.39 -12.58 -39.00
C PRO A 10 0.89 -13.84 -39.73
N ALA A 11 0.35 -14.17 -40.90
CA ALA A 11 0.81 -15.36 -41.66
C ALA A 11 2.11 -15.09 -42.41
N LEU A 12 2.32 -13.89 -42.93
CA LEU A 12 3.54 -13.49 -43.64
C LEU A 12 4.77 -13.40 -42.72
N LEU A 13 4.62 -12.96 -41.50
CA LEU A 13 5.70 -12.93 -40.50
C LEU A 13 6.20 -14.34 -40.14
N LYS A 14 5.32 -15.34 -40.06
CA LYS A 14 5.72 -16.73 -39.77
C LYS A 14 6.54 -17.36 -40.94
N VAL A 15 6.26 -16.98 -42.15
CA VAL A 15 6.99 -17.53 -43.34
C VAL A 15 8.39 -16.91 -43.48
N ILE A 16 8.55 -15.62 -43.11
CA ILE A 16 9.84 -14.90 -43.17
C ILE A 16 10.77 -15.31 -42.00
N PHE A 17 10.22 -15.57 -40.83
CA PHE A 17 11.02 -15.96 -39.64
C PHE A 17 11.31 -17.46 -39.52
N TRP A 18 10.65 -18.32 -40.28
CA TRP A 18 10.92 -19.76 -40.25
C TRP A 18 12.38 -20.11 -40.61
N PRO A 19 12.98 -19.62 -41.69
CA PRO A 19 14.37 -20.01 -42.02
C PRO A 19 15.39 -19.46 -40.99
N VAL A 20 15.08 -18.33 -40.31
CA VAL A 20 15.95 -17.78 -39.26
C VAL A 20 15.89 -18.62 -37.99
N SER A 21 14.73 -19.12 -37.62
CA SER A 21 14.60 -20.02 -36.47
C SER A 21 15.24 -21.41 -36.72
N LEU A 22 15.14 -21.90 -37.93
CA LEU A 22 15.75 -23.18 -38.33
C LEU A 22 17.28 -23.06 -38.36
N SER A 23 17.83 -21.94 -38.83
CA SER A 23 19.28 -21.71 -38.85
C SER A 23 19.82 -21.54 -37.41
N TYR A 24 19.07 -20.93 -36.51
CA TYR A 24 19.46 -20.80 -35.10
C TYR A 24 19.47 -22.15 -34.37
N VAL A 25 18.45 -22.98 -34.59
CA VAL A 25 18.39 -24.35 -34.03
C VAL A 25 19.51 -25.22 -34.59
N LEU A 26 19.80 -25.10 -35.90
CA LEU A 26 20.90 -25.85 -36.53
C LEU A 26 22.27 -25.39 -36.02
N LEU A 27 22.47 -24.07 -35.82
CA LEU A 27 23.67 -23.52 -35.24
C LEU A 27 23.84 -23.91 -33.76
N ALA A 28 22.75 -23.95 -33.00
CA ALA A 28 22.76 -24.43 -31.61
C ALA A 28 23.08 -25.92 -31.54
N TYR A 29 22.55 -26.73 -32.50
CA TYR A 29 22.82 -28.16 -32.57
C TYR A 29 24.26 -28.45 -33.00
N VAL A 30 24.78 -27.71 -33.98
CA VAL A 30 26.18 -27.79 -34.43
C VAL A 30 27.12 -27.34 -33.30
N PHE A 31 26.77 -26.29 -32.55
CA PHE A 31 27.55 -25.86 -31.42
C PHE A 31 27.53 -26.85 -30.27
N ALA A 32 26.36 -27.43 -29.95
CA ALA A 32 26.26 -28.51 -28.98
C ALA A 32 27.04 -29.78 -29.42
N TYR A 33 26.99 -30.10 -30.70
CA TYR A 33 27.75 -31.23 -31.26
C TYR A 33 29.26 -30.98 -31.25
N LEU A 34 29.71 -29.79 -31.59
CA LEU A 34 31.13 -29.38 -31.50
C LEU A 34 31.62 -29.26 -30.08
N SER A 35 30.78 -28.73 -29.17
CA SER A 35 31.09 -28.67 -27.74
C SER A 35 31.15 -30.06 -27.07
N GLY A 36 30.27 -30.98 -27.49
CA GLY A 36 30.28 -32.36 -27.02
C GLY A 36 31.44 -33.23 -27.58
N ARG A 37 32.09 -32.79 -28.66
CA ARG A 37 33.13 -33.60 -29.32
C ARG A 37 34.56 -33.32 -28.85
N HIS A 38 34.74 -32.31 -27.90
CA HIS A 38 36.07 -31.99 -27.39
C HIS A 38 36.35 -32.56 -26.00
N GLN A 39 35.51 -33.44 -25.46
CA GLN A 39 35.96 -34.33 -24.39
C GLN A 39 36.74 -35.48 -25.03
N ARG A 40 37.97 -35.20 -25.46
CA ARG A 40 38.97 -36.23 -25.64
C ARG A 40 39.26 -36.79 -24.26
N HIS A 41 38.72 -37.97 -24.00
CA HIS A 41 39.17 -38.82 -22.91
C HIS A 41 40.69 -39.04 -23.10
N ILE A 42 41.47 -38.34 -22.27
CA ILE A 42 42.86 -38.70 -22.10
C ILE A 42 42.85 -39.84 -21.07
N PRO A 43 43.13 -41.09 -21.45
CA PRO A 43 43.24 -42.16 -20.49
C PRO A 43 44.58 -41.99 -19.74
N GLY A 44 44.53 -41.67 -18.48
CA GLY A 44 45.70 -41.65 -17.63
C GLY A 44 45.91 -40.41 -16.78
N ARG A 45 44.88 -39.93 -16.14
CA ARG A 45 45.06 -39.07 -14.96
C ARG A 45 44.17 -39.64 -13.87
N SER A 46 44.80 -40.00 -12.75
CA SER A 46 44.20 -40.52 -11.52
C SER A 46 42.88 -39.80 -11.25
N SER A 47 41.81 -40.53 -11.03
CA SER A 47 40.54 -40.04 -10.54
C SER A 47 40.78 -39.38 -9.16
N SER A 48 41.07 -38.08 -9.17
CA SER A 48 40.85 -37.28 -7.99
C SER A 48 39.35 -37.36 -7.75
N HIS A 49 38.93 -38.00 -6.67
CA HIS A 49 37.58 -38.01 -6.18
C HIS A 49 37.21 -36.54 -5.89
N HIS A 50 36.60 -35.85 -6.88
CA HIS A 50 36.03 -34.55 -6.62
C HIS A 50 34.84 -34.78 -5.69
N ARG A 51 34.84 -34.06 -4.59
CA ARG A 51 33.81 -34.11 -3.57
C ARG A 51 32.58 -33.39 -4.13
N GLU A 52 31.54 -34.15 -4.46
CA GLU A 52 30.25 -33.64 -4.87
C GLU A 52 29.45 -33.20 -3.63
N GLU A 53 29.85 -32.08 -3.01
CA GLU A 53 29.20 -31.50 -1.86
C GLU A 53 28.52 -30.18 -2.24
N ASP A 54 27.54 -29.77 -1.44
CA ASP A 54 26.87 -28.46 -1.61
C ASP A 54 27.96 -27.36 -1.60
N PRO A 55 28.04 -26.49 -2.61
CA PRO A 55 29.00 -25.40 -2.69
C PRO A 55 29.08 -24.51 -1.45
N LYS A 56 27.97 -24.34 -0.73
CA LYS A 56 27.91 -23.56 0.53
C LYS A 56 28.66 -24.29 1.66
N VAL A 57 28.50 -25.59 1.70
CA VAL A 57 29.23 -26.44 2.69
C VAL A 57 30.72 -26.42 2.38
N CYS A 58 31.11 -26.56 1.11
CA CYS A 58 32.50 -26.47 0.68
C CYS A 58 33.14 -25.14 1.07
N ALA A 59 32.43 -24.00 0.80
CA ALA A 59 32.90 -22.66 1.17
C ALA A 59 33.11 -22.51 2.69
N SER A 60 32.19 -23.05 3.51
CA SER A 60 32.31 -23.00 4.98
C SER A 60 33.43 -23.87 5.50
N ILE A 61 33.61 -25.05 4.91
CA ILE A 61 34.72 -25.95 5.26
C ILE A 61 36.06 -25.30 4.93
N LEU A 62 36.21 -24.72 3.74
CA LEU A 62 37.42 -24.01 3.36
C LEU A 62 37.72 -22.85 4.30
N ALA A 63 36.71 -22.03 4.63
CA ALA A 63 36.90 -20.93 5.58
C ALA A 63 37.35 -21.41 6.95
N SER A 64 36.70 -22.44 7.52
CA SER A 64 37.10 -23.00 8.81
C SER A 64 38.54 -23.56 8.79
N LYS A 65 38.89 -24.29 7.73
CA LYS A 65 40.26 -24.80 7.58
C LYS A 65 41.30 -23.70 7.45
N PHE A 66 40.92 -22.61 6.75
CA PHE A 66 41.78 -21.45 6.59
C PHE A 66 41.97 -20.72 7.92
N ASP A 67 40.90 -20.54 8.70
CA ASP A 67 40.96 -19.97 10.05
C ASP A 67 41.84 -20.79 10.99
N ASP A 68 41.71 -22.13 10.94
CA ASP A 68 42.51 -23.04 11.77
C ASP A 68 43.99 -23.03 11.40
N ALA A 69 44.33 -22.88 10.10
CA ALA A 69 45.73 -22.93 9.63
C ALA A 69 46.45 -21.58 9.71
N TYR A 70 45.72 -20.46 9.46
CA TYR A 70 46.33 -19.14 9.27
C TYR A 70 45.79 -18.07 10.25
N GLY A 71 44.79 -18.43 11.07
CA GLY A 71 44.12 -17.49 11.98
C GLY A 71 42.97 -16.75 11.32
N THR A 72 42.25 -16.00 12.15
CA THR A 72 41.03 -15.26 11.72
C THR A 72 41.32 -13.88 11.16
N ASP A 73 42.58 -13.45 11.12
CA ASP A 73 42.96 -12.14 10.61
C ASP A 73 43.23 -12.19 9.11
N HIS A 74 42.15 -12.44 8.36
CA HIS A 74 42.15 -12.42 6.90
C HIS A 74 40.84 -11.84 6.35
N VAL A 75 40.79 -11.56 5.04
CA VAL A 75 39.56 -11.09 4.38
C VAL A 75 38.51 -12.20 4.38
N ALA A 76 37.31 -11.91 4.84
CA ALA A 76 36.23 -12.88 4.88
C ALA A 76 35.86 -13.40 3.47
N PHE A 77 35.83 -14.71 3.33
CA PHE A 77 35.38 -15.34 2.09
C PHE A 77 33.86 -15.32 1.95
N PHE A 78 33.39 -15.15 0.72
CA PHE A 78 31.96 -15.24 0.42
C PHE A 78 31.46 -16.68 0.68
N GLN A 79 30.46 -16.81 1.56
CA GLN A 79 29.89 -18.09 1.96
C GLN A 79 28.76 -18.48 0.97
N GLY A 80 29.14 -19.07 -0.17
CA GLY A 80 28.20 -19.50 -1.20
C GLY A 80 28.87 -19.98 -2.46
N ALA A 81 28.08 -20.42 -3.41
CA ALA A 81 28.55 -20.89 -4.69
C ALA A 81 29.23 -19.76 -5.50
N TYR A 82 30.19 -20.15 -6.37
CA TYR A 82 30.82 -19.21 -7.29
C TYR A 82 29.83 -18.42 -8.13
N MET A 83 28.80 -19.09 -8.66
CA MET A 83 27.77 -18.42 -9.44
C MET A 83 26.95 -17.41 -8.63
N GLU A 84 26.72 -17.68 -7.34
CA GLU A 84 26.07 -16.72 -6.42
C GLU A 84 26.96 -15.50 -6.18
N ALA A 85 28.27 -15.72 -5.93
CA ALA A 85 29.25 -14.65 -5.78
C ALA A 85 29.32 -13.77 -7.03
N LEU A 86 29.36 -14.40 -8.21
CA LEU A 86 29.38 -13.73 -9.50
C LEU A 86 28.09 -12.90 -9.76
N ALA A 87 26.94 -13.49 -9.44
CA ALA A 87 25.64 -12.82 -9.58
C ALA A 87 25.53 -11.64 -8.61
N LYS A 88 26.00 -11.80 -7.37
CA LYS A 88 26.01 -10.73 -6.37
C LYS A 88 26.95 -9.59 -6.77
N ALA A 89 28.18 -9.91 -7.19
CA ALA A 89 29.12 -8.90 -7.65
C ALA A 89 28.55 -8.10 -8.84
N LYS A 90 27.86 -8.77 -9.76
CA LYS A 90 27.18 -8.15 -10.89
C LYS A 90 25.98 -7.31 -10.45
N ALA A 91 25.18 -7.81 -9.50
CA ALA A 91 24.00 -7.10 -8.98
C ALA A 91 24.40 -5.85 -8.21
N ASP A 92 25.45 -5.94 -7.39
CA ASP A 92 25.92 -4.84 -6.55
C ASP A 92 26.91 -3.91 -7.29
N LEU A 93 27.24 -4.23 -8.54
CA LEU A 93 28.26 -3.54 -9.34
C LEU A 93 29.60 -3.47 -8.58
N LYS A 94 30.03 -4.60 -8.02
CA LYS A 94 31.30 -4.74 -7.27
C LYS A 94 32.31 -5.54 -8.07
N PHE A 95 33.58 -5.37 -7.70
CA PHE A 95 34.62 -6.30 -8.13
C PHE A 95 34.49 -7.61 -7.36
N LEU A 96 34.81 -8.71 -8.03
CA LEU A 96 34.90 -10.04 -7.43
C LEU A 96 36.37 -10.51 -7.49
N LEU A 97 36.92 -10.83 -6.34
CA LEU A 97 38.21 -11.50 -6.23
C LEU A 97 37.93 -12.99 -6.12
N ILE A 98 38.62 -13.78 -6.92
CA ILE A 98 38.52 -15.23 -6.98
C ILE A 98 39.85 -15.81 -6.56
N TYR A 99 39.82 -16.67 -5.56
CA TYR A 99 41.02 -17.41 -5.08
C TYR A 99 40.75 -18.90 -5.22
N LEU A 100 41.70 -19.62 -5.88
CA LEU A 100 41.70 -21.08 -5.93
C LEU A 100 42.81 -21.62 -5.08
N HIS A 101 42.42 -22.31 -4.01
CA HIS A 101 43.31 -22.97 -3.06
C HIS A 101 43.70 -24.34 -3.54
N ALA A 102 44.98 -24.63 -3.52
CA ALA A 102 45.54 -25.92 -3.88
C ALA A 102 46.48 -26.38 -2.76
N GLU A 103 45.95 -27.10 -1.76
CA GLU A 103 46.70 -27.49 -0.55
C GLU A 103 47.98 -28.28 -0.86
N GLU A 104 47.98 -29.09 -1.93
CA GLU A 104 49.09 -29.92 -2.33
C GLU A 104 50.24 -29.17 -3.04
N HIS A 105 50.06 -27.86 -3.30
CA HIS A 105 51.05 -27.07 -4.03
C HIS A 105 52.00 -26.35 -3.08
N ASP A 106 53.32 -26.53 -3.25
CA ASP A 106 54.37 -26.05 -2.36
C ASP A 106 54.30 -24.54 -2.03
N GLN A 107 53.81 -23.72 -2.97
CA GLN A 107 53.74 -22.27 -2.80
C GLN A 107 52.44 -21.76 -2.16
N THR A 108 51.47 -22.63 -1.95
CA THR A 108 50.16 -22.20 -1.45
C THR A 108 50.21 -21.74 0.00
N ASP A 109 50.90 -22.48 0.85
CA ASP A 109 51.06 -22.10 2.28
C ASP A 109 51.78 -20.77 2.43
N GLN A 110 52.84 -20.55 1.66
CA GLN A 110 53.59 -19.29 1.65
C GLN A 110 52.66 -18.13 1.17
N PHE A 111 51.92 -18.34 0.10
CA PHE A 111 51.02 -17.32 -0.43
C PHE A 111 49.90 -16.95 0.57
N CYS A 112 49.33 -17.93 1.26
CA CYS A 112 48.31 -17.68 2.29
C CYS A 112 48.89 -16.81 3.42
N ARG A 113 50.07 -17.13 3.93
CA ARG A 113 50.70 -16.40 5.04
C ARG A 113 51.21 -15.02 4.63
N GLU A 114 51.89 -14.93 3.49
CA GLU A 114 52.62 -13.70 3.11
C GLU A 114 51.76 -12.75 2.30
N VAL A 115 50.65 -13.23 1.66
CA VAL A 115 49.78 -12.39 0.80
C VAL A 115 48.40 -12.28 1.40
N LEU A 116 47.66 -13.39 1.53
CA LEU A 116 46.23 -13.32 1.92
C LEU A 116 46.03 -12.85 3.36
N CYS A 117 46.96 -13.14 4.28
CA CYS A 117 46.92 -12.67 5.67
C CYS A 117 47.69 -11.35 5.87
N HIS A 118 48.20 -10.73 4.79
CA HIS A 118 48.99 -9.52 4.94
C HIS A 118 48.09 -8.28 5.10
N PRO A 119 48.37 -7.36 6.02
CA PRO A 119 47.53 -6.16 6.26
C PRO A 119 47.30 -5.30 5.03
N GLN A 120 48.28 -5.18 4.15
CA GLN A 120 48.20 -4.41 2.92
C GLN A 120 47.15 -4.97 1.93
N PHE A 121 47.04 -6.30 1.83
CA PHE A 121 46.03 -6.98 1.04
C PHE A 121 44.64 -6.80 1.65
N HIS A 122 44.51 -6.83 2.98
CA HIS A 122 43.28 -6.59 3.70
C HIS A 122 42.78 -5.17 3.51
N GLU A 123 43.68 -4.19 3.64
CA GLU A 123 43.36 -2.78 3.45
C GLU A 123 42.88 -2.52 2.02
N PHE A 124 43.53 -3.09 1.02
CA PHE A 124 43.17 -2.98 -0.38
C PHE A 124 41.76 -3.55 -0.62
N THR A 125 41.49 -4.77 -0.19
CA THR A 125 40.18 -5.42 -0.41
C THR A 125 39.06 -4.74 0.34
N ARG A 126 39.28 -4.24 1.55
CA ARG A 126 38.28 -3.53 2.35
C ARG A 126 38.00 -2.13 1.83
N SER A 127 39.05 -1.36 1.51
CA SER A 127 38.90 0.03 1.03
C SER A 127 38.14 0.11 -0.30
N HIS A 128 38.25 -0.93 -1.12
CA HIS A 128 37.57 -0.99 -2.43
C HIS A 128 36.28 -1.81 -2.43
N ASP A 129 35.86 -2.31 -1.24
CA ASP A 129 34.60 -3.10 -1.08
C ASP A 129 34.50 -4.26 -2.09
N ILE A 130 35.61 -5.03 -2.19
CA ILE A 130 35.73 -6.14 -3.13
C ILE A 130 35.08 -7.38 -2.52
N LEU A 131 34.23 -8.06 -3.27
CA LEU A 131 33.69 -9.35 -2.87
C LEU A 131 34.75 -10.42 -3.09
N PHE A 132 35.04 -11.29 -2.06
CA PHE A 132 36.09 -12.27 -2.14
C PHE A 132 35.53 -13.69 -2.05
N TRP A 133 35.65 -14.45 -3.11
CA TRP A 133 35.27 -15.86 -3.18
C TRP A 133 36.51 -16.73 -3.23
N ALA A 134 36.51 -17.80 -2.45
CA ALA A 134 37.59 -18.79 -2.41
C ALA A 134 37.02 -20.20 -2.62
N GLY A 135 37.77 -21.05 -3.32
CA GLY A 135 37.40 -22.46 -3.55
C GLY A 135 38.61 -23.37 -3.52
N ASP A 136 38.47 -24.57 -2.94
CA ASP A 136 39.47 -25.61 -2.97
C ASP A 136 39.38 -26.38 -4.30
N ILE A 137 40.47 -26.54 -5.03
CA ILE A 137 40.51 -27.22 -6.32
C ILE A 137 40.07 -28.69 -6.24
N ARG A 138 40.04 -29.28 -5.05
CA ARG A 138 39.50 -30.63 -4.82
C ARG A 138 37.97 -30.67 -4.90
N ASP A 139 37.31 -29.54 -4.74
CA ASP A 139 35.87 -29.42 -4.89
C ASP A 139 35.51 -29.29 -6.37
N GLU A 140 34.39 -29.88 -6.76
CA GLU A 140 33.94 -29.92 -8.16
C GLU A 140 33.72 -28.52 -8.74
N GLU A 141 33.12 -27.60 -7.94
CA GLU A 141 32.87 -26.24 -8.38
C GLU A 141 34.18 -25.47 -8.64
N ALA A 142 35.09 -25.48 -7.72
CA ALA A 142 36.40 -24.80 -7.87
C ALA A 142 37.23 -25.38 -9.00
N SER A 143 37.18 -26.71 -9.20
CA SER A 143 37.79 -27.36 -10.35
C SER A 143 37.20 -26.92 -11.68
N LYS A 144 35.87 -26.73 -11.77
CA LYS A 144 35.19 -26.16 -12.96
C LYS A 144 35.62 -24.70 -13.18
N VAL A 145 35.71 -23.90 -12.13
CA VAL A 145 36.17 -22.51 -12.19
C VAL A 145 37.60 -22.43 -12.70
N SER A 146 38.50 -23.31 -12.21
CA SER A 146 39.85 -23.43 -12.72
C SER A 146 39.88 -23.70 -14.23
N GLY A 147 39.01 -24.58 -14.72
CA GLY A 147 38.88 -24.86 -16.14
C GLY A 147 38.38 -23.64 -16.95
N VAL A 148 37.45 -22.83 -16.41
CA VAL A 148 36.93 -21.62 -17.06
C VAL A 148 38.02 -20.58 -17.24
N TYR A 149 38.88 -20.38 -16.23
CA TYR A 149 39.99 -19.44 -16.28
C TYR A 149 41.26 -20.00 -16.90
N GLN A 150 41.24 -21.29 -17.31
CA GLN A 150 42.40 -21.99 -17.91
C GLN A 150 43.68 -21.90 -17.04
N VAL A 151 43.47 -22.07 -15.74
CA VAL A 151 44.55 -21.93 -14.75
C VAL A 151 45.68 -22.89 -15.03
N SER A 152 46.92 -22.37 -15.13
CA SER A 152 48.12 -23.15 -15.41
C SER A 152 49.00 -23.39 -14.17
N ALA A 153 48.92 -22.51 -13.17
CA ALA A 153 49.68 -22.62 -11.95
C ALA A 153 48.90 -22.17 -10.71
N TYR A 154 49.19 -22.79 -9.57
CA TYR A 154 48.60 -22.43 -8.27
C TYR A 154 49.68 -21.88 -7.34
N PRO A 155 49.26 -21.07 -6.32
CA PRO A 155 47.93 -20.54 -6.06
C PRO A 155 47.50 -19.62 -7.18
N PHE A 156 46.14 -19.50 -7.36
CA PHE A 156 45.55 -18.66 -8.40
C PHE A 156 44.69 -17.58 -7.77
N LEU A 157 44.87 -16.34 -8.22
CA LEU A 157 44.08 -15.19 -7.81
C LEU A 157 43.67 -14.38 -9.04
N ALA A 158 42.35 -14.05 -9.17
CA ALA A 158 41.85 -13.25 -10.29
C ALA A 158 40.92 -12.17 -9.80
N LEU A 159 41.08 -10.94 -10.31
CA LEU A 159 40.15 -9.84 -10.13
C LEU A 159 39.20 -9.79 -11.31
N VAL A 160 37.92 -9.86 -11.04
CA VAL A 160 36.85 -9.93 -12.05
C VAL A 160 35.91 -8.75 -11.89
N VAL A 161 35.48 -8.16 -13.00
CA VAL A 161 34.54 -7.03 -12.99
C VAL A 161 33.56 -7.12 -14.14
N GLN A 162 32.41 -6.49 -13.98
CA GLN A 162 31.44 -6.37 -15.05
C GLN A 162 31.93 -5.37 -16.10
N LYS A 163 32.21 -5.85 -17.32
CA LYS A 163 32.56 -5.01 -18.45
C LYS A 163 31.30 -4.57 -19.19
N THR A 164 31.09 -3.24 -19.28
CA THR A 164 29.99 -2.68 -20.03
C THR A 164 30.22 -2.85 -21.52
N ARG A 165 29.22 -3.30 -22.24
CA ARG A 165 29.21 -3.32 -23.71
C ARG A 165 28.65 -2.00 -24.20
N GLN A 166 29.28 -1.39 -25.24
CA GLN A 166 28.73 -0.20 -25.89
C GLN A 166 27.27 -0.48 -26.30
N GLY A 167 26.33 0.38 -25.82
CA GLY A 167 24.89 0.23 -26.07
C GLY A 167 24.03 -0.18 -24.88
N GLY A 168 24.53 -0.13 -23.63
CA GLY A 168 23.70 -0.29 -22.41
C GLY A 168 23.17 -1.70 -22.14
N ARG A 169 23.61 -2.72 -22.88
CA ARG A 169 23.26 -4.12 -22.61
C ARG A 169 24.11 -4.68 -21.46
N SER A 170 23.48 -5.50 -20.63
CA SER A 170 24.10 -6.20 -19.50
C SER A 170 25.47 -6.77 -19.91
N GLY A 171 26.54 -6.24 -19.32
CA GLY A 171 27.90 -6.68 -19.59
C GLY A 171 28.14 -8.09 -19.04
N HIS A 172 29.18 -8.74 -19.54
CA HIS A 172 29.69 -10.00 -19.02
C HIS A 172 30.77 -9.70 -17.96
N MET A 173 30.94 -10.62 -17.02
CA MET A 173 32.04 -10.57 -16.06
C MET A 173 33.34 -10.98 -16.75
N THR A 174 34.40 -10.20 -16.55
CA THR A 174 35.70 -10.42 -17.21
C THR A 174 36.81 -10.29 -16.20
N ALA A 175 37.79 -11.19 -16.24
CA ALA A 175 39.01 -11.05 -15.47
C ALA A 175 39.84 -9.84 -16.00
N VAL A 176 40.24 -8.98 -15.07
CA VAL A 176 40.98 -7.74 -15.38
C VAL A 176 42.42 -7.81 -14.85
N HIS A 177 42.65 -8.68 -13.90
CA HIS A 177 43.98 -9.05 -13.42
C HIS A 177 43.96 -10.53 -13.04
N VAL A 178 45.04 -11.25 -13.34
CA VAL A 178 45.23 -12.64 -13.01
C VAL A 178 46.66 -12.79 -12.47
N GLN A 179 46.76 -13.44 -11.33
CA GLN A 179 48.04 -13.86 -10.71
C GLN A 179 48.06 -15.37 -10.60
N GLU A 180 49.04 -15.98 -11.21
CA GLU A 180 49.32 -17.44 -11.14
C GLU A 180 50.62 -17.70 -10.43
N GLY A 181 50.61 -18.65 -9.49
CA GLY A 181 51.75 -18.96 -8.64
C GLY A 181 51.99 -17.88 -7.58
N PHE A 182 53.11 -18.05 -6.85
CA PHE A 182 53.54 -17.15 -5.81
C PHE A 182 54.10 -15.84 -6.39
N ALA A 183 53.68 -14.70 -5.82
CA ALA A 183 54.30 -13.40 -5.98
C ALA A 183 54.27 -12.66 -4.64
N PRO A 184 55.21 -11.75 -4.37
CA PRO A 184 55.21 -10.92 -3.15
C PRO A 184 53.95 -10.05 -3.07
N VAL A 185 53.52 -9.73 -1.84
CA VAL A 185 52.31 -8.95 -1.59
C VAL A 185 52.27 -7.62 -2.34
N ASP A 186 53.41 -6.92 -2.42
CA ASP A 186 53.53 -5.64 -3.10
C ASP A 186 53.21 -5.77 -4.61
N GLU A 187 53.69 -6.84 -5.24
CA GLU A 187 53.43 -7.09 -6.68
C GLU A 187 51.98 -7.49 -6.90
N VAL A 188 51.39 -8.32 -6.05
CA VAL A 188 49.97 -8.73 -6.10
C VAL A 188 49.08 -7.52 -5.91
N VAL A 189 49.27 -6.70 -4.88
CA VAL A 189 48.48 -5.50 -4.61
C VAL A 189 48.65 -4.46 -5.71
N GLN A 190 49.84 -4.28 -6.26
CA GLN A 190 50.10 -3.39 -7.38
C GLN A 190 49.32 -3.85 -8.62
N GLY A 191 49.34 -5.13 -8.96
CA GLY A 191 48.61 -5.71 -10.09
C GLY A 191 47.11 -5.57 -9.92
N LEU A 192 46.59 -5.87 -8.73
CA LEU A 192 45.18 -5.69 -8.40
C LEU A 192 44.77 -4.21 -8.49
N SER A 193 45.59 -3.27 -7.99
CA SER A 193 45.35 -1.84 -8.03
C SER A 193 45.27 -1.30 -9.48
N GLN A 194 46.17 -1.77 -10.34
CA GLN A 194 46.15 -1.42 -11.76
C GLN A 194 44.90 -1.94 -12.46
N GLY A 195 44.53 -3.22 -12.19
CA GLY A 195 43.30 -3.83 -12.69
C GLY A 195 42.04 -3.08 -12.22
N PHE A 196 42.02 -2.71 -10.95
CA PHE A 196 40.95 -1.94 -10.34
C PHE A 196 40.81 -0.54 -10.96
N ALA A 197 41.89 0.25 -10.94
CA ALA A 197 41.89 1.65 -11.43
C ALA A 197 41.41 1.77 -12.88
N ARG A 198 41.71 0.78 -13.72
CA ARG A 198 41.33 0.74 -15.13
C ARG A 198 39.81 0.70 -15.34
N PHE A 199 39.08 0.06 -14.43
CA PHE A 199 37.64 -0.20 -14.59
C PHE A 199 36.77 0.52 -13.55
N GLU A 200 37.37 1.10 -12.52
CA GLU A 200 36.66 1.79 -11.45
C GLU A 200 35.77 2.94 -11.97
N THR A 201 36.34 3.80 -12.82
CA THR A 201 35.58 4.95 -13.38
C THR A 201 34.34 4.50 -14.15
N ALA A 202 34.47 3.44 -14.95
CA ALA A 202 33.34 2.89 -15.70
C ALA A 202 32.29 2.28 -14.75
N LEU A 203 32.72 1.60 -13.68
CA LEU A 203 31.82 1.01 -12.69
C LEU A 203 31.11 2.08 -11.85
N GLN A 204 31.81 3.16 -11.50
CA GLN A 204 31.22 4.30 -10.80
C GLN A 204 30.16 5.01 -11.67
N ALA A 205 30.42 5.16 -12.97
CA ALA A 205 29.43 5.71 -13.90
C ALA A 205 28.15 4.83 -13.92
N LEU A 206 28.29 3.52 -13.98
CA LEU A 206 27.15 2.59 -13.93
C LEU A 206 26.37 2.69 -12.60
N ARG A 207 27.08 2.81 -11.47
CA ARG A 207 26.46 3.00 -10.15
C ARG A 207 25.70 4.34 -10.08
N ALA A 208 26.27 5.40 -10.68
CA ALA A 208 25.60 6.71 -10.75
C ALA A 208 24.34 6.65 -11.61
N GLU A 209 24.42 6.05 -12.79
CA GLU A 209 23.28 5.87 -13.70
C GLU A 209 22.14 5.05 -13.05
N ARG A 210 22.50 3.97 -12.32
CA ARG A 210 21.51 3.18 -11.59
C ARG A 210 20.80 4.01 -10.52
N ARG A 211 21.57 4.74 -9.70
CA ARG A 211 20.99 5.62 -8.65
C ARG A 211 20.07 6.69 -9.22
N GLU A 212 20.46 7.28 -10.35
CA GLU A 212 19.62 8.26 -11.02
C GLU A 212 18.30 7.67 -11.52
N ARG A 213 18.33 6.46 -12.09
CA ARG A 213 17.12 5.75 -12.54
C ARG A 213 16.22 5.37 -11.36
N GLU A 214 16.80 4.92 -10.25
CA GLU A 214 16.07 4.56 -9.03
C GLU A 214 15.40 5.80 -8.43
N MET A 215 16.11 6.91 -8.29
CA MET A 215 15.55 8.19 -7.83
C MET A 215 14.44 8.71 -8.76
N ALA A 216 14.65 8.66 -10.08
CA ALA A 216 13.63 9.09 -11.03
C ALA A 216 12.35 8.24 -10.95
N ARG A 217 12.50 6.94 -10.68
CA ARG A 217 11.37 6.04 -10.45
C ARG A 217 10.64 6.38 -9.15
N GLU A 218 11.38 6.55 -8.08
CA GLU A 218 10.83 6.89 -6.76
C GLU A 218 10.04 8.22 -6.81
N ILE A 219 10.59 9.23 -7.46
CA ILE A 219 9.91 10.53 -7.64
C ILE A 219 8.57 10.34 -8.39
N ARG A 220 8.54 9.53 -9.45
CA ARG A 220 7.29 9.25 -10.18
C ARG A 220 6.28 8.53 -9.30
N GLU A 221 6.71 7.51 -8.57
CA GLU A 221 5.84 6.76 -7.65
C GLU A 221 5.25 7.68 -6.57
N GLN A 222 6.06 8.60 -6.02
CA GLN A 222 5.58 9.62 -5.07
C GLN A 222 4.59 10.59 -5.69
N GLN A 223 4.85 11.07 -6.91
CA GLN A 223 3.93 11.96 -7.63
C GLN A 223 2.59 11.27 -7.94
N ASP A 224 2.64 10.03 -8.41
CA ASP A 224 1.44 9.24 -8.70
C ASP A 224 0.63 8.97 -7.43
N ALA A 225 1.30 8.62 -6.33
CA ALA A 225 0.65 8.42 -5.04
C ALA A 225 -0.01 9.73 -4.51
N ALA A 226 0.68 10.85 -4.59
CA ALA A 226 0.14 12.15 -4.19
C ALA A 226 -1.06 12.56 -5.06
N TYR A 227 -1.00 12.32 -6.35
CA TYR A 227 -2.12 12.58 -7.26
C TYR A 227 -3.34 11.72 -6.95
N GLN A 228 -3.14 10.41 -6.72
CA GLN A 228 -4.23 9.50 -6.33
C GLN A 228 -4.85 9.88 -4.98
N ALA A 229 -4.03 10.27 -4.01
CA ALA A 229 -4.51 10.74 -2.70
C ALA A 229 -5.35 12.03 -2.84
N SER A 230 -4.92 12.98 -3.67
CA SER A 230 -5.68 14.19 -3.96
C SER A 230 -7.02 13.89 -4.63
N LEU A 231 -7.03 13.00 -5.62
CA LEU A 231 -8.27 12.56 -6.28
C LEU A 231 -9.24 11.86 -5.32
N ALA A 232 -8.71 11.02 -4.43
CA ALA A 232 -9.52 10.35 -3.41
C ALA A 232 -10.14 11.37 -2.44
N ALA A 233 -9.35 12.33 -1.96
CA ALA A 233 -9.83 13.40 -1.09
C ALA A 233 -10.89 14.28 -1.76
N ASP A 234 -10.71 14.62 -3.04
CA ASP A 234 -11.70 15.40 -3.79
C ASP A 234 -13.02 14.64 -4.01
N ARG A 235 -12.94 13.34 -4.28
CA ARG A 235 -14.14 12.49 -4.39
C ARG A 235 -14.89 12.41 -3.07
N GLU A 236 -14.16 12.22 -1.98
CA GLU A 236 -14.77 12.16 -0.64
C GLU A 236 -15.43 13.50 -0.28
N LYS A 237 -14.74 14.60 -0.51
CA LYS A 237 -15.30 15.94 -0.30
C LYS A 237 -16.56 16.20 -1.11
N ARG A 238 -16.60 15.77 -2.35
CA ARG A 238 -17.82 15.87 -3.19
C ARG A 238 -18.96 15.02 -2.61
N ARG A 239 -18.67 13.77 -2.24
CA ARG A 239 -19.67 12.88 -1.63
C ARG A 239 -20.26 13.47 -0.35
N MET A 240 -19.42 13.99 0.53
CA MET A 240 -19.87 14.66 1.77
C MET A 240 -20.71 15.91 1.46
N ALA A 241 -20.32 16.70 0.46
CA ALA A 241 -21.06 17.88 0.06
C ALA A 241 -22.45 17.52 -0.54
N GLU A 242 -22.51 16.47 -1.35
CA GLU A 242 -23.77 15.95 -1.93
C GLU A 242 -24.69 15.42 -0.83
N GLN A 243 -24.19 14.64 0.11
CA GLN A 243 -24.96 14.14 1.24
C GLN A 243 -25.49 15.29 2.11
N ALA A 244 -24.62 16.26 2.44
CA ALA A 244 -25.05 17.42 3.21
C ALA A 244 -26.08 18.29 2.48
N ALA A 245 -26.01 18.38 1.16
CA ALA A 245 -27.02 19.08 0.36
C ALA A 245 -28.36 18.34 0.36
N GLU A 246 -28.35 17.03 0.18
CA GLU A 246 -29.53 16.17 0.21
C GLU A 246 -30.23 16.21 1.60
N GLU A 247 -29.45 16.16 2.67
CA GLU A 247 -30.01 16.29 4.02
C GLU A 247 -30.64 17.65 4.27
N ARG A 248 -29.98 18.74 3.82
CA ARG A 248 -30.54 20.10 3.92
C ARG A 248 -31.85 20.21 3.13
N GLU A 249 -31.93 19.64 1.95
CA GLU A 249 -33.14 19.61 1.15
C GLU A 249 -34.26 18.82 1.85
N LYS A 250 -33.97 17.66 2.40
CA LYS A 250 -34.92 16.86 3.21
C LYS A 250 -35.41 17.63 4.43
N GLN A 251 -34.51 18.31 5.15
CA GLN A 251 -34.88 19.13 6.31
C GLN A 251 -35.74 20.34 5.91
N ALA A 252 -35.38 21.01 4.81
CA ALA A 252 -36.16 22.13 4.30
C ALA A 252 -37.57 21.70 3.87
N LEU A 253 -37.69 20.52 3.24
CA LEU A 253 -38.97 19.92 2.85
C LEU A 253 -39.82 19.56 4.08
N LYS A 254 -39.22 18.90 5.10
CA LYS A 254 -39.87 18.62 6.38
C LYS A 254 -40.39 19.89 7.06
N ALA A 255 -39.58 20.93 7.12
CA ALA A 255 -39.98 22.23 7.70
C ALA A 255 -41.14 22.88 6.89
N THR A 256 -41.13 22.74 5.56
CA THR A 256 -42.23 23.24 4.72
C THR A 256 -43.52 22.48 5.01
N TYR A 257 -43.51 21.16 5.06
CA TYR A 257 -44.66 20.35 5.39
C TYR A 257 -45.19 20.64 6.80
N ALA A 258 -44.33 20.79 7.79
CA ALA A 258 -44.71 21.16 9.15
C ALA A 258 -45.42 22.52 9.17
N ASN A 259 -44.93 23.51 8.43
CA ASN A 259 -45.59 24.81 8.31
C ASN A 259 -46.97 24.76 7.62
N ILE A 260 -47.12 23.94 6.59
CA ILE A 260 -48.39 23.72 5.92
C ILE A 260 -49.36 23.05 6.90
N TYR A 261 -48.97 22.02 7.60
CA TYR A 261 -49.75 21.32 8.62
C TYR A 261 -50.22 22.28 9.71
N ARG A 262 -49.34 23.09 10.28
CA ARG A 262 -49.64 24.09 11.32
C ARG A 262 -50.71 25.08 10.83
N ARG A 263 -50.61 25.57 9.58
CA ARG A 263 -51.61 26.47 9.00
C ARG A 263 -52.98 25.80 8.78
N GLN A 264 -53.00 24.55 8.36
CA GLN A 264 -54.25 23.80 8.17
C GLN A 264 -54.88 23.50 9.53
N SER A 265 -54.09 23.07 10.53
CA SER A 265 -54.53 22.75 11.88
C SER A 265 -55.04 23.97 12.63
N LEU A 266 -54.39 25.14 12.45
CA LEU A 266 -54.89 26.41 12.99
C LEU A 266 -56.29 26.77 12.52
N ARG A 267 -56.65 26.46 11.24
CA ARG A 267 -57.98 26.68 10.70
C ARG A 267 -59.04 25.72 11.26
N ARG A 268 -58.64 24.56 11.74
CA ARG A 268 -59.50 23.52 12.34
C ARG A 268 -59.70 23.73 13.85
N LEU A 269 -58.77 24.47 14.49
CA LEU A 269 -58.82 24.69 15.93
C LEU A 269 -60.12 25.39 16.34
N PRO A 270 -60.91 24.81 17.28
CA PRO A 270 -62.12 25.41 17.75
C PRO A 270 -61.88 26.80 18.41
N VAL A 271 -62.84 27.67 18.27
CA VAL A 271 -62.81 28.98 18.91
C VAL A 271 -62.93 28.80 20.44
N GLU A 272 -62.13 29.57 21.21
CA GLU A 272 -62.09 29.51 22.67
C GLU A 272 -63.53 29.73 23.24
N PRO A 273 -63.99 28.81 24.13
CA PRO A 273 -65.29 28.96 24.74
C PRO A 273 -65.34 30.18 25.64
N GLY A 274 -66.55 30.83 25.72
CA GLY A 274 -66.79 31.96 26.62
C GLY A 274 -66.69 31.58 28.09
N THR A 275 -66.35 32.55 28.94
CA THR A 275 -66.15 32.35 30.38
C THR A 275 -67.34 31.77 31.17
N ASN A 276 -68.56 31.72 30.53
CA ASN A 276 -69.78 31.21 31.17
C ASN A 276 -70.29 29.93 30.54
N GLU A 277 -69.52 29.30 29.64
CA GLU A 277 -69.94 28.00 29.06
C GLU A 277 -69.77 26.87 30.09
N ALA A 278 -70.79 26.00 30.22
CA ALA A 278 -70.68 24.80 31.06
C ALA A 278 -69.81 23.75 30.35
N ASN A 279 -69.13 22.90 31.13
CA ASN A 279 -68.28 21.82 30.63
C ASN A 279 -67.01 22.31 29.92
N THR A 280 -66.28 23.25 30.55
CA THR A 280 -65.00 23.79 30.06
C THR A 280 -63.86 23.43 31.02
N VAL A 281 -62.68 23.22 30.45
CA VAL A 281 -61.42 23.00 31.19
C VAL A 281 -60.47 24.20 30.95
N ARG A 282 -59.86 24.69 32.03
CA ARG A 282 -58.88 25.78 31.94
C ARG A 282 -57.46 25.25 32.07
N LEU A 283 -56.75 25.30 30.98
CA LEU A 283 -55.37 24.86 30.94
C LEU A 283 -54.38 26.04 30.94
N SER A 284 -53.36 25.92 31.75
CA SER A 284 -52.29 26.91 31.85
C SER A 284 -50.99 26.25 31.45
N PHE A 285 -50.29 26.74 30.45
CA PHE A 285 -49.06 26.21 29.91
C PHE A 285 -47.89 27.09 30.25
N ARG A 286 -46.83 26.49 30.75
CA ARG A 286 -45.55 27.15 30.96
C ARG A 286 -44.63 26.74 29.81
N THR A 287 -44.26 27.70 28.97
CA THR A 287 -43.35 27.45 27.83
C THR A 287 -41.88 27.50 28.32
N ALA A 288 -40.99 26.81 27.56
CA ALA A 288 -39.55 26.84 27.80
C ALA A 288 -38.96 28.28 27.80
N ALA A 289 -39.57 29.20 27.04
CA ALA A 289 -39.21 30.61 27.03
C ALA A 289 -39.63 31.41 28.29
N GLY A 290 -40.25 30.74 29.29
CA GLY A 290 -40.67 31.38 30.54
C GLY A 290 -42.02 32.08 30.46
N GLY A 291 -42.69 32.05 29.33
CA GLY A 291 -44.04 32.60 29.15
C GLY A 291 -45.11 31.69 29.76
N ARG A 292 -46.24 32.32 30.16
CA ARG A 292 -47.42 31.60 30.61
C ARG A 292 -48.56 31.86 29.66
N LEU A 293 -49.11 30.79 29.09
CA LEU A 293 -50.28 30.76 28.20
C LEU A 293 -51.46 30.20 28.99
N ILE A 294 -52.63 30.79 28.81
CA ILE A 294 -53.86 30.30 29.44
C ILE A 294 -54.92 30.28 28.37
N ARG A 295 -55.60 29.13 28.22
CA ARG A 295 -56.71 28.94 27.32
C ARG A 295 -57.78 28.04 27.95
N GLN A 296 -59.02 28.31 27.61
CA GLN A 296 -60.16 27.44 27.92
C GLN A 296 -60.44 26.52 26.75
N PHE A 297 -60.68 25.28 27.04
CA PHE A 297 -61.07 24.24 26.08
C PHE A 297 -62.41 23.66 26.48
N ARG A 298 -63.19 23.16 25.50
CA ARG A 298 -64.41 22.41 25.82
C ARG A 298 -64.03 21.00 26.28
N GLY A 299 -64.82 20.42 27.19
CA GLY A 299 -64.61 19.09 27.67
C GLY A 299 -64.66 18.00 26.59
N SER A 300 -65.29 18.32 25.43
CA SER A 300 -65.33 17.46 24.24
C SER A 300 -64.14 17.58 23.32
N GLU A 301 -63.26 18.61 23.54
CA GLU A 301 -62.00 18.73 22.80
C GLU A 301 -61.00 17.70 23.25
N THR A 302 -60.02 17.38 22.44
CA THR A 302 -59.07 16.31 22.65
C THR A 302 -57.68 16.83 23.04
N LEU A 303 -56.82 15.93 23.44
CA LEU A 303 -55.40 16.26 23.67
C LEU A 303 -54.70 16.75 22.42
N GLU A 304 -55.15 16.31 21.21
CA GLU A 304 -54.65 16.78 19.94
C GLU A 304 -54.92 18.29 19.74
N ASP A 305 -56.10 18.78 20.11
CA ASP A 305 -56.43 20.19 20.02
C ASP A 305 -55.51 21.03 20.92
N VAL A 306 -55.13 20.48 22.05
CA VAL A 306 -54.15 21.13 22.97
C VAL A 306 -52.76 21.19 22.35
N TYR A 307 -52.31 20.13 21.72
CA TYR A 307 -51.02 20.11 21.04
C TYR A 307 -51.00 21.08 19.84
N ILE A 308 -52.04 21.06 19.03
CA ILE A 308 -52.21 21.99 17.91
C ILE A 308 -52.18 23.45 18.38
N PHE A 309 -52.87 23.77 19.49
CA PHE A 309 -52.89 25.11 20.01
C PHE A 309 -51.46 25.58 20.37
N ILE A 310 -50.69 24.76 21.04
CA ILE A 310 -49.32 25.10 21.48
C ILE A 310 -48.37 25.23 20.29
N ASP A 311 -48.45 24.32 19.34
CA ASP A 311 -47.60 24.28 18.12
C ASP A 311 -47.90 25.42 17.16
N THR A 312 -49.16 25.92 17.13
CA THR A 312 -49.57 27.04 16.32
C THR A 312 -49.54 28.39 17.05
N PHE A 313 -49.23 28.36 18.36
CA PHE A 313 -49.17 29.59 19.17
C PHE A 313 -48.13 30.61 18.63
N GLY A 314 -48.55 31.83 18.39
CA GLY A 314 -47.72 32.87 17.78
C GLY A 314 -47.78 32.97 16.28
N MET A 315 -48.38 31.98 15.56
CA MET A 315 -48.59 32.07 14.11
C MET A 315 -49.74 33.03 13.75
N GLU A 316 -50.71 33.22 14.64
CA GLU A 316 -51.83 34.16 14.42
C GLU A 316 -51.34 35.62 14.23
N GLN A 317 -50.23 36.00 14.85
CA GLN A 317 -49.67 37.36 14.71
C GLN A 317 -48.95 37.56 13.36
N GLN A 318 -48.60 36.51 12.65
CA GLN A 318 -47.91 36.51 11.34
C GLN A 318 -48.87 36.29 10.14
N ALA A 319 -50.13 36.03 10.36
CA ALA A 319 -51.11 35.67 9.32
C ALA A 319 -51.44 36.77 8.31
N GLY A 320 -50.86 37.98 8.46
CA GLY A 320 -51.09 39.14 7.62
C GLY A 320 -50.30 39.21 6.30
N SER A 321 -49.33 38.33 6.09
CA SER A 321 -48.43 38.46 4.93
C SER A 321 -47.86 37.11 4.49
N SER A 322 -48.60 36.42 3.67
CA SER A 322 -48.04 35.81 2.45
C SER A 322 -49.02 34.88 1.74
N SER A 323 -49.19 35.19 0.49
CA SER A 323 -49.89 34.45 -0.55
C SER A 323 -49.41 33.00 -0.68
N SER A 324 -50.40 32.09 -0.78
CA SER A 324 -50.41 30.91 -1.64
C SER A 324 -49.07 30.19 -1.85
N LEU A 325 -48.79 29.21 -0.99
CA LEU A 325 -48.24 27.97 -1.46
C LEU A 325 -49.41 26.96 -1.38
N GLU A 326 -50.07 26.71 -2.50
CA GLU A 326 -50.99 25.59 -2.71
C GLU A 326 -50.23 24.27 -2.81
N MET A 327 -49.34 24.03 -1.86
CA MET A 327 -48.70 22.71 -1.76
C MET A 327 -49.60 21.87 -0.84
N GLU A 328 -50.18 20.82 -1.39
CA GLU A 328 -50.94 19.85 -0.62
C GLU A 328 -50.00 18.98 0.20
N LEU A 329 -50.39 18.64 1.43
CA LEU A 329 -49.67 17.70 2.25
C LEU A 329 -49.75 16.29 1.64
N PRO A 330 -48.68 15.49 1.61
CA PRO A 330 -48.77 14.09 1.24
C PRO A 330 -49.77 13.36 2.12
N GLU A 331 -50.50 12.39 1.56
CA GLU A 331 -51.50 11.59 2.30
C GLU A 331 -50.87 10.82 3.49
N ASP A 332 -49.61 10.46 3.38
CA ASP A 332 -48.85 9.73 4.40
C ASP A 332 -48.09 10.63 5.40
N TYR A 333 -48.34 11.97 5.36
CA TYR A 333 -47.60 12.87 6.27
C TYR A 333 -48.11 12.76 7.69
N VAL A 334 -47.22 12.35 8.61
CA VAL A 334 -47.45 12.37 10.05
C VAL A 334 -46.66 13.51 10.67
N HIS A 335 -47.39 14.38 11.38
CA HIS A 335 -46.75 15.51 12.06
C HIS A 335 -46.09 15.09 13.35
N GLU A 336 -44.83 15.40 13.50
CA GLU A 336 -44.05 15.15 14.70
C GLU A 336 -43.97 16.46 15.52
N TYR A 337 -44.52 16.43 16.74
CA TYR A 337 -44.35 17.52 17.69
C TYR A 337 -42.98 17.47 18.35
N GLU A 338 -42.28 18.62 18.38
CA GLU A 338 -40.94 18.75 18.96
C GLU A 338 -40.98 18.92 20.49
N PHE A 339 -42.17 18.83 21.10
CA PHE A 339 -42.35 18.99 22.53
C PHE A 339 -43.30 17.94 23.08
N THR A 340 -43.29 17.78 24.41
CA THR A 340 -44.25 16.99 25.17
C THR A 340 -44.87 17.83 26.25
N LEU A 341 -46.10 17.46 26.67
CA LEU A 341 -46.84 18.12 27.76
C LEU A 341 -46.67 17.31 29.03
N ALA A 342 -46.33 17.98 30.14
CA ALA A 342 -46.24 17.34 31.43
C ALA A 342 -46.97 18.15 32.50
N SER A 343 -47.71 17.44 33.39
CA SER A 343 -48.22 18.03 34.65
C SER A 343 -47.14 18.03 35.72
N LEU A 344 -47.12 19.04 36.58
CA LEU A 344 -46.11 19.15 37.64
C LEU A 344 -46.47 18.43 38.91
N MET A 345 -47.76 18.36 39.30
CA MET A 345 -48.18 17.76 40.53
C MET A 345 -49.55 17.02 40.38
N PRO A 346 -49.59 15.68 40.33
CA PRO A 346 -48.43 14.79 40.23
C PRO A 346 -47.76 14.94 38.84
N ARG A 347 -46.44 14.65 38.77
CA ARG A 347 -45.78 14.66 37.46
C ARG A 347 -46.32 13.54 36.61
N LYS A 348 -46.98 13.87 35.52
CA LYS A 348 -47.46 12.98 34.50
C LYS A 348 -47.21 13.57 33.15
N VAL A 349 -46.59 12.78 32.27
CA VAL A 349 -46.34 13.18 30.87
C VAL A 349 -47.54 12.74 30.05
N PHE A 350 -48.00 13.58 29.15
CA PHE A 350 -49.05 13.35 28.18
C PHE A 350 -48.46 13.32 26.78
N PRO A 351 -47.85 12.20 26.34
CA PRO A 351 -47.30 12.12 25.00
C PRO A 351 -48.41 12.23 23.97
N PHE A 352 -48.05 12.82 22.81
CA PHE A 352 -48.98 12.79 21.68
C PHE A 352 -48.91 11.38 21.04
N GLU A 353 -50.03 10.67 21.08
CA GLU A 353 -50.22 9.38 20.41
C GLU A 353 -51.33 9.51 19.42
N THR A 354 -51.09 9.15 18.15
CA THR A 354 -52.12 9.10 17.12
C THR A 354 -52.95 7.86 17.41
N THR A 355 -54.12 8.04 18.07
CA THR A 355 -55.04 6.96 18.39
C THR A 355 -56.32 7.15 17.55
N ASP A 356 -56.92 6.05 17.07
CA ASP A 356 -58.16 6.07 16.31
C ASP A 356 -59.36 6.61 17.10
N GLU A 357 -59.31 6.56 18.44
CA GLU A 357 -60.32 7.11 19.36
C GLU A 357 -59.61 8.07 20.37
N PRO A 358 -59.51 9.36 20.05
CA PRO A 358 -58.90 10.34 20.94
C PRO A 358 -59.81 10.58 22.16
N LEU A 359 -59.23 10.48 23.36
CA LEU A 359 -59.94 10.73 24.62
C LEU A 359 -60.30 12.20 24.75
N ALA A 360 -61.53 12.47 25.17
CA ALA A 360 -61.99 13.82 25.45
C ALA A 360 -61.30 14.40 26.70
N LEU A 361 -61.03 15.72 26.75
CA LEU A 361 -60.37 16.33 27.91
C LEU A 361 -61.13 16.15 29.21
N SER A 362 -62.47 16.00 29.14
CA SER A 362 -63.32 15.67 30.33
C SER A 362 -63.11 14.29 30.91
N GLU A 363 -62.52 13.39 30.14
CA GLU A 363 -62.23 11.98 30.57
C GLU A 363 -60.85 11.84 31.22
N ILE A 364 -60.00 12.84 31.02
CA ILE A 364 -58.66 12.87 31.59
C ILE A 364 -58.70 13.55 32.98
N GLN A 365 -58.79 12.74 34.04
CA GLN A 365 -58.97 13.23 35.39
C GLN A 365 -57.90 14.26 35.85
N GLU A 366 -56.67 14.14 35.39
CA GLU A 366 -55.57 15.03 35.73
C GLU A 366 -55.65 16.40 35.08
N LEU A 367 -56.41 16.50 34.00
CA LEU A 367 -56.62 17.78 33.31
C LEU A 367 -57.92 18.50 33.75
N TRP A 368 -58.88 17.75 34.27
CA TRP A 368 -60.21 18.26 34.65
C TRP A 368 -60.31 18.71 36.09
N PRO A 369 -60.94 19.82 36.44
CA PRO A 369 -61.48 20.89 35.59
C PRO A 369 -60.47 21.97 35.25
N SER A 370 -59.25 21.88 35.77
CA SER A 370 -58.14 22.79 35.44
C SER A 370 -56.80 22.18 35.73
N ALA A 371 -55.83 22.42 34.86
CA ALA A 371 -54.46 21.93 35.02
C ALA A 371 -53.39 22.94 34.67
N ASN A 372 -52.23 22.79 35.33
CA ASN A 372 -51.00 23.51 34.97
C ASN A 372 -50.03 22.54 34.27
N LEU A 373 -49.76 22.80 33.02
CA LEU A 373 -48.87 22.01 32.16
C LEU A 373 -47.58 22.75 31.86
N VAL A 374 -46.53 22.00 31.71
CA VAL A 374 -45.24 22.48 31.22
C VAL A 374 -45.03 21.89 29.83
N VAL A 375 -44.58 22.75 28.91
CA VAL A 375 -44.14 22.37 27.59
C VAL A 375 -42.67 22.03 27.70
N GLU A 376 -42.35 20.75 27.71
CA GLU A 376 -40.98 20.22 27.73
C GLU A 376 -40.54 19.97 26.27
N SER A 377 -39.37 20.47 25.87
CA SER A 377 -38.78 20.14 24.58
C SER A 377 -38.48 18.63 24.55
N LYS A 378 -38.82 17.97 23.49
CA LYS A 378 -38.46 16.60 23.25
C LYS A 378 -36.96 16.62 22.95
N GLU A 379 -36.12 16.26 23.94
CA GLU A 379 -34.71 16.01 23.66
C GLU A 379 -34.67 14.90 22.61
N LEU A 380 -34.08 15.20 21.46
CA LEU A 380 -33.73 14.16 20.51
C LEU A 380 -32.72 13.28 21.24
N ASP A 381 -33.15 12.09 21.66
CA ASP A 381 -32.23 11.06 22.06
C ASP A 381 -31.29 10.84 20.85
N GLU A 382 -30.10 11.44 20.91
CA GLU A 382 -28.99 11.05 20.04
C GLU A 382 -28.68 9.62 20.45
N GLU A 383 -29.19 8.67 19.69
CA GLU A 383 -28.75 7.28 19.77
C GLU A 383 -27.25 7.24 19.50
N ASP A 384 -26.50 6.85 20.57
CA ASP A 384 -25.08 6.47 20.52
C ASP A 384 -24.80 5.28 19.55
#